data_2d4d425586c154be413c62c10ebb4a35
#
_entry.id   2d4d425586c154be413c62c10ebb4a35
#
_cell.length_a   1.000
_cell.length_b   1.000
_cell.length_c   1.000
_cell.angle_alpha   90.00
_cell.angle_beta   90.00
_cell.angle_gamma   90.00
#
_symmetry.space_group_name_H-M   'P 1'
#
loop_
_entity.id
_entity.type
_entity.pdbx_description
1 polymer ?
#
loop_
_entity_poly.entity_id
_entity_poly.type
_entity_poly.pdbx_seq_one_letter_code
_entity_poly.pdbx_strand_id
1 'polypeptide(L)'
;MYNPQFETFLKVDDCGSFNKAAEELYISPPTVIKQVNLLESSLNLQLFVRTHRGLILTEAGKSLYHDAKYIIHYCNESVIRAKNAMMKEESVIRIGTSPMTPGQFLIQSMISEIYRIFFLQGILRI
;
A
#
# COMPACT_ATOMS: atom_id res chain seq x y z
N MET A 1 -6.44 1.05 -9.04
CA MET A 1 -5.25 1.88 -9.09
C MET A 1 -3.95 1.12 -9.37
N TYR A 2 -3.84 -0.11 -8.96
CA TYR A 2 -2.80 -1.05 -9.39
C TYR A 2 -3.46 -2.29 -9.98
N ASN A 3 -2.66 -3.11 -10.69
CA ASN A 3 -3.18 -4.33 -11.30
C ASN A 3 -3.53 -5.36 -10.21
N PRO A 4 -4.80 -5.81 -10.08
CA PRO A 4 -5.20 -6.80 -9.07
C PRO A 4 -4.44 -8.12 -9.17
N GLN A 5 -3.84 -8.41 -10.31
CA GLN A 5 -3.01 -9.60 -10.53
C GLN A 5 -1.77 -9.62 -9.62
N PHE A 6 -1.29 -8.46 -9.16
CA PHE A 6 -0.22 -8.38 -8.16
C PHE A 6 -0.63 -8.99 -6.82
N GLU A 7 -1.86 -8.75 -6.37
CA GLU A 7 -2.35 -9.36 -5.12
C GLU A 7 -2.43 -10.88 -5.25
N THR A 8 -2.93 -11.36 -6.39
CA THR A 8 -2.98 -12.81 -6.67
C THR A 8 -1.59 -13.41 -6.70
N PHE A 9 -0.64 -12.74 -7.35
CA PHE A 9 0.76 -13.16 -7.40
C PHE A 9 1.38 -13.29 -6.00
N LEU A 10 1.23 -12.26 -5.16
CA LEU A 10 1.73 -12.28 -3.79
C LEU A 10 1.08 -13.39 -2.95
N LYS A 11 -0.23 -13.56 -3.09
CA LYS A 11 -0.97 -14.58 -2.36
C LYS A 11 -0.53 -16.00 -2.75
N VAL A 12 -0.27 -16.23 -4.02
CA VAL A 12 0.21 -17.54 -4.51
C VAL A 12 1.57 -17.89 -3.91
N ASP A 13 2.48 -16.93 -3.82
CA ASP A 13 3.77 -17.16 -3.17
C ASP A 13 3.62 -17.40 -1.66
N ASP A 14 2.86 -16.56 -0.98
CA ASP A 14 2.61 -16.69 0.46
C ASP A 14 2.00 -18.05 0.83
N CYS A 15 1.12 -18.59 -0.02
CA CYS A 15 0.51 -19.90 0.17
C CYS A 15 1.36 -21.07 -0.35
N GLY A 16 2.30 -20.81 -1.23
CA GLY A 16 3.11 -21.83 -1.91
C GLY A 16 2.34 -22.76 -2.85
N SER A 17 1.08 -22.44 -3.16
CA SER A 17 0.18 -23.27 -3.95
C SER A 17 -0.94 -22.44 -4.57
N PHE A 18 -1.25 -22.72 -5.84
CA PHE A 18 -2.41 -22.12 -6.51
C PHE A 18 -3.74 -22.48 -5.85
N ASN A 19 -3.87 -23.73 -5.39
CA ASN A 19 -5.12 -24.18 -4.75
C ASN A 19 -5.36 -23.48 -3.42
N LYS A 20 -4.35 -23.40 -2.57
CA LYS A 20 -4.45 -22.68 -1.28
C LYS A 20 -4.71 -21.20 -1.48
N ALA A 21 -4.04 -20.56 -2.44
CA ALA A 21 -4.29 -19.17 -2.77
C ALA A 21 -5.73 -18.94 -3.25
N ALA A 22 -6.26 -19.85 -4.05
CA ALA A 22 -7.65 -19.80 -4.52
C ALA A 22 -8.65 -19.86 -3.36
N GLU A 23 -8.42 -20.74 -2.39
CA GLU A 23 -9.25 -20.85 -1.18
C GLU A 23 -9.25 -19.53 -0.39
N GLU A 24 -8.07 -18.95 -0.15
CA GLU A 24 -7.95 -17.68 0.59
C GLU A 24 -8.52 -16.47 -0.16
N LEU A 25 -8.47 -16.48 -1.49
CA LEU A 25 -9.01 -15.42 -2.33
C LEU A 25 -10.50 -15.62 -2.67
N TYR A 26 -11.11 -16.73 -2.24
CA TYR A 26 -12.51 -17.08 -2.55
C TYR A 26 -12.81 -17.13 -4.05
N ILE A 27 -11.86 -17.61 -4.85
CA ILE A 27 -12.00 -17.82 -6.30
C ILE A 27 -11.55 -19.23 -6.68
N SER A 28 -11.84 -19.63 -7.92
CA SER A 28 -11.45 -20.96 -8.40
C SER A 28 -9.94 -21.05 -8.70
N PRO A 29 -9.30 -22.22 -8.53
CA PRO A 29 -7.91 -22.40 -8.90
C PRO A 29 -7.58 -22.06 -10.36
N PRO A 30 -8.41 -22.40 -11.37
CA PRO A 30 -8.19 -21.97 -12.75
C PRO A 30 -8.16 -20.45 -12.89
N THR A 31 -8.95 -19.73 -12.12
CA THR A 31 -8.95 -18.24 -12.14
C THR A 31 -7.63 -17.69 -11.61
N VAL A 32 -7.10 -18.24 -10.53
CA VAL A 32 -5.79 -17.86 -9.99
C VAL A 32 -4.68 -18.10 -11.02
N ILE A 33 -4.66 -19.28 -11.63
CA ILE A 33 -3.68 -19.63 -12.65
C ILE A 33 -3.77 -18.68 -13.85
N LYS A 34 -4.99 -18.37 -14.29
CA LYS A 34 -5.22 -17.42 -15.38
C LYS A 34 -4.69 -16.02 -15.06
N GLN A 35 -4.93 -15.52 -13.85
CA GLN A 35 -4.46 -14.21 -13.42
C GLN A 35 -2.94 -14.14 -13.38
N VAL A 36 -2.28 -15.17 -12.85
CA VAL A 36 -0.81 -15.24 -12.82
C VAL A 36 -0.24 -15.32 -14.23
N ASN A 37 -0.82 -16.15 -15.09
CA ASN A 37 -0.38 -16.26 -16.49
C ASN A 37 -0.55 -14.95 -17.27
N LEU A 38 -1.63 -14.22 -17.02
CA LEU A 38 -1.84 -12.89 -17.62
C LEU A 38 -0.79 -11.89 -17.14
N LEU A 39 -0.45 -11.92 -15.85
CA LEU A 39 0.60 -11.07 -15.31
C LEU A 39 1.97 -11.40 -15.95
N GLU A 40 2.33 -12.67 -15.97
CA GLU A 40 3.59 -13.12 -16.60
C GLU A 40 3.66 -12.73 -18.09
N SER A 41 2.56 -12.90 -18.82
CA SER A 41 2.47 -12.51 -20.23
C SER A 41 2.59 -11.02 -20.43
N SER A 42 1.93 -10.22 -19.59
CA SER A 42 1.95 -8.75 -19.69
C SER A 42 3.33 -8.17 -19.41
N LEU A 43 4.08 -8.80 -18.53
CA LEU A 43 5.43 -8.39 -18.15
C LEU A 43 6.54 -9.07 -19.00
N ASN A 44 6.15 -10.09 -19.78
CA ASN A 44 7.09 -10.95 -20.49
C ASN A 44 8.15 -11.55 -19.55
N LEU A 45 7.71 -11.99 -18.37
CA LEU A 45 8.53 -12.61 -17.33
C LEU A 45 7.90 -13.92 -16.87
N GLN A 46 8.73 -14.88 -16.50
CA GLN A 46 8.30 -16.04 -15.75
C GLN A 46 8.55 -15.79 -14.27
N LEU A 47 7.49 -15.83 -13.47
CA LEU A 47 7.54 -15.50 -12.05
C LEU A 47 7.62 -16.74 -11.16
N PHE A 48 7.01 -17.84 -11.60
CA PHE A 48 6.98 -19.10 -10.89
C PHE A 48 7.58 -20.26 -11.71
N VAL A 49 8.17 -21.21 -11.00
CA VAL A 49 8.54 -22.52 -11.54
C VAL A 49 8.00 -23.62 -10.64
N ARG A 50 7.58 -24.72 -11.25
CA ARG A 50 7.17 -25.93 -10.54
C ARG A 50 8.40 -26.80 -10.29
N THR A 51 8.61 -27.20 -9.05
CA THR A 51 9.67 -28.10 -8.63
C THR A 51 9.09 -29.31 -7.88
N HIS A 52 9.94 -30.29 -7.57
CA HIS A 52 9.54 -31.41 -6.71
C HIS A 52 9.10 -30.98 -5.32
N ARG A 53 9.51 -29.80 -4.88
CA ARG A 53 9.15 -29.22 -3.57
C ARG A 53 7.92 -28.32 -3.64
N GLY A 54 7.27 -28.21 -4.79
CA GLY A 54 6.13 -27.35 -5.04
C GLY A 54 6.44 -26.15 -5.92
N LEU A 55 5.65 -25.10 -5.76
CA LEU A 55 5.75 -23.86 -6.54
C LEU A 55 6.75 -22.92 -5.87
N ILE A 56 7.73 -22.45 -6.61
CA ILE A 56 8.73 -21.50 -6.12
C ILE A 56 8.87 -20.31 -7.08
N LEU A 57 9.29 -19.16 -6.54
CA LEU A 57 9.59 -17.99 -7.34
C LEU A 57 10.89 -18.16 -8.15
N THR A 58 10.89 -17.60 -9.36
CA THR A 58 12.13 -17.35 -10.11
C THR A 58 12.88 -16.16 -9.49
N GLU A 59 14.10 -15.89 -9.95
CA GLU A 59 14.82 -14.67 -9.53
C GLU A 59 14.04 -13.38 -9.91
N ALA A 60 13.41 -13.37 -11.10
CA ALA A 60 12.53 -12.29 -11.50
C ALA A 60 11.30 -12.20 -10.57
N GLY A 61 10.72 -13.33 -10.20
CA GLY A 61 9.60 -13.40 -9.25
C GLY A 61 9.97 -12.87 -7.87
N LYS A 62 11.15 -13.20 -7.36
CA LYS A 62 11.64 -12.69 -6.06
C LYS A 62 11.82 -11.16 -6.08
N SER A 63 12.41 -10.63 -7.12
CA SER A 63 12.58 -9.19 -7.31
C SER A 63 11.22 -8.49 -7.35
N LEU A 64 10.30 -8.99 -8.17
CA LEU A 64 8.97 -8.42 -8.30
C LEU A 64 8.15 -8.55 -7.02
N TYR A 65 8.32 -9.62 -6.24
CA TYR A 65 7.61 -9.82 -4.99
C TYR A 65 7.82 -8.66 -4.00
N HIS A 66 9.06 -8.25 -3.81
CA HIS A 66 9.39 -7.12 -2.94
C HIS A 66 8.81 -5.81 -3.45
N ASP A 67 8.98 -5.54 -4.74
CA ASP A 67 8.49 -4.32 -5.36
C ASP A 67 6.96 -4.28 -5.42
N ALA A 68 6.30 -5.39 -5.68
CA ALA A 68 4.84 -5.49 -5.70
C ALA A 68 4.23 -5.18 -4.32
N LYS A 69 4.81 -5.68 -3.24
CA LYS A 69 4.40 -5.31 -1.87
C LYS A 69 4.49 -3.81 -1.63
N TYR A 70 5.59 -3.21 -2.02
CA TYR A 70 5.80 -1.77 -1.89
C TYR A 70 4.80 -0.97 -2.72
N ILE A 71 4.58 -1.36 -3.99
CA ILE A 71 3.64 -0.69 -4.89
C ILE A 71 2.21 -0.72 -4.32
N ILE A 72 1.75 -1.87 -3.85
CA ILE A 72 0.41 -2.02 -3.26
C ILE A 72 0.29 -1.15 -2.01
N HIS A 73 1.27 -1.21 -1.13
CA HIS A 73 1.29 -0.39 0.08
C HIS A 73 1.28 1.11 -0.25
N TYR A 74 2.13 1.53 -1.17
CA TYR A 74 2.20 2.93 -1.61
C TYR A 74 0.89 3.42 -2.23
N CYS A 75 0.25 2.59 -3.06
CA CYS A 75 -1.06 2.93 -3.64
C CYS A 75 -2.13 3.10 -2.56
N ASN A 76 -2.19 2.21 -1.59
CA ASN A 76 -3.15 2.29 -0.48
C ASN A 76 -2.92 3.55 0.37
N GLU A 77 -1.68 3.84 0.71
CA GLU A 77 -1.30 5.05 1.43
C GLU A 77 -1.61 6.33 0.64
N SER A 78 -1.46 6.30 -0.69
CA SER A 78 -1.81 7.41 -1.57
C SER A 78 -3.29 7.76 -1.50
N VAL A 79 -4.16 6.75 -1.48
CA VAL A 79 -5.61 6.94 -1.35
C VAL A 79 -5.96 7.53 0.01
N ILE A 80 -5.35 7.04 1.08
CA ILE A 80 -5.54 7.58 2.44
C ILE A 80 -5.11 9.05 2.49
N ARG A 81 -3.96 9.40 1.93
CA ARG A 81 -3.50 10.79 1.85
C ARG A 81 -4.46 11.68 1.07
N ALA A 82 -4.99 11.20 -0.05
CA ALA A 82 -5.97 11.93 -0.85
C ALA A 82 -7.27 12.18 -0.10
N LYS A 83 -7.77 11.18 0.63
CA LYS A 83 -8.97 11.31 1.49
C LYS A 83 -8.75 12.32 2.61
N ASN A 84 -7.58 12.27 3.25
CA ASN A 84 -7.23 13.22 4.31
C ASN A 84 -7.09 14.65 3.77
N ALA A 85 -6.54 14.85 2.58
CA ALA A 85 -6.47 16.15 1.93
C ALA A 85 -7.86 16.74 1.64
N MET A 86 -8.80 15.90 1.19
CA MET A 86 -10.19 16.32 0.98
C MET A 86 -10.87 16.75 2.30
N MET A 87 -10.65 16.01 3.39
CA MET A 87 -11.19 16.35 4.71
C MET A 87 -10.59 17.65 5.28
N LYS A 88 -9.35 18.01 4.93
CA LYS A 88 -8.71 19.26 5.37
C LYS A 88 -9.36 20.51 4.79
N GLU A 89 -9.89 20.46 3.59
CA GLU A 89 -10.63 21.58 2.99
C GLU A 89 -11.92 21.89 3.76
N GLU A 90 -12.48 20.89 4.45
CA GLU A 90 -13.70 21.04 5.25
C GLU A 90 -13.44 21.42 6.72
N SER A 91 -12.21 21.26 7.22
CA SER A 91 -11.85 21.54 8.61
C SER A 91 -11.00 22.78 8.74
N VAL A 92 -11.65 23.92 8.98
CA VAL A 92 -10.95 25.15 9.41
C VAL A 92 -10.74 25.07 10.92
N ILE A 93 -9.51 24.82 11.36
CA ILE A 93 -9.14 24.95 12.77
C ILE A 93 -8.97 26.44 13.06
N ARG A 94 -9.97 27.06 13.71
CA ARG A 94 -9.89 28.42 14.21
C ARG A 94 -9.29 28.40 15.61
N ILE A 95 -8.05 28.87 15.74
CA ILE A 95 -7.42 29.10 17.04
C ILE A 95 -7.63 30.54 17.40
N GLY A 96 -8.55 30.82 18.33
CA GLY A 96 -8.73 32.14 18.90
C GLY A 96 -7.70 32.41 19.99
N THR A 97 -6.89 33.46 19.85
CA THR A 97 -6.00 33.94 20.91
C THR A 97 -6.53 35.23 21.50
N SER A 98 -6.66 35.25 22.83
CA SER A 98 -6.92 36.49 23.56
C SER A 98 -5.60 37.25 23.77
N PRO A 99 -5.56 38.58 23.57
CA PRO A 99 -4.32 39.33 23.71
C PRO A 99 -3.78 39.43 25.15
N MET A 100 -4.48 38.85 26.11
CA MET A 100 -4.11 38.93 27.55
C MET A 100 -3.53 37.64 28.14
N THR A 101 -3.28 36.60 27.37
CA THR A 101 -2.70 35.35 27.91
C THR A 101 -1.22 35.23 27.57
N PRO A 102 -0.36 34.87 28.55
CA PRO A 102 1.04 34.54 28.30
C PRO A 102 1.19 33.23 27.51
N GLY A 103 0.19 32.91 26.68
CA GLY A 103 0.07 31.67 25.96
C GLY A 103 0.73 31.62 24.59
N GLN A 104 1.43 32.68 24.16
CA GLN A 104 2.12 32.65 22.86
C GLN A 104 3.13 31.52 22.73
N PHE A 105 3.80 31.17 23.81
CA PHE A 105 4.73 30.04 23.85
C PHE A 105 4.03 28.68 23.78
N LEU A 106 2.88 28.51 24.43
CA LEU A 106 2.09 27.29 24.37
C LEU A 106 1.47 27.04 23.00
N ILE A 107 1.02 28.11 22.33
CA ILE A 107 0.42 28.02 21.00
C ILE A 107 1.48 27.72 19.94
N GLN A 108 2.65 28.34 20.00
CA GLN A 108 3.77 28.01 19.12
C GLN A 108 4.26 26.57 19.32
N SER A 109 4.31 26.10 20.57
CA SER A 109 4.66 24.72 20.89
C SER A 109 3.61 23.75 20.35
N MET A 110 2.32 24.02 20.51
CA MET A 110 1.23 23.22 19.96
C MET A 110 1.23 23.19 18.43
N ILE A 111 1.44 24.35 17.79
CA ILE A 111 1.53 24.44 16.32
C ILE A 111 2.74 23.66 15.81
N SER A 112 3.88 23.77 16.47
CA SER A 112 5.10 23.02 16.15
C SER A 112 4.89 21.51 16.27
N GLU A 113 4.23 21.03 17.31
CA GLU A 113 3.87 19.63 17.49
C GLU A 113 2.88 19.15 16.42
N ILE A 114 1.87 19.93 16.09
CA ILE A 114 0.90 19.62 15.02
C ILE A 114 1.61 19.56 13.67
N TYR A 115 2.46 20.51 13.34
CA TYR A 115 3.26 20.48 12.12
C TYR A 115 4.18 19.26 12.06
N ARG A 116 4.80 18.89 13.17
CA ARG A 116 5.65 17.72 13.28
C ARG A 116 4.88 16.43 13.04
N ILE A 117 3.70 16.28 13.63
CA ILE A 117 2.82 15.13 13.44
C ILE A 117 2.37 15.05 11.97
N PHE A 118 1.93 16.15 11.38
CA PHE A 118 1.51 16.19 9.98
C PHE A 118 2.66 15.95 9.00
N PHE A 119 3.86 16.42 9.30
CA PHE A 119 5.06 16.18 8.50
C PHE A 119 5.47 14.70 8.54
N LEU A 120 5.47 14.06 9.72
CA LEU A 120 5.77 12.65 9.89
C LEU A 120 4.73 11.73 9.23
N GLN A 121 3.48 12.16 9.12
CA GLN A 121 2.42 11.45 8.42
C GLN A 121 2.40 11.72 6.90
N GLY A 122 3.34 12.51 6.39
CA GLY A 122 3.42 12.85 4.98
C GLY A 122 2.26 13.69 4.46
N ILE A 123 1.51 14.33 5.35
CA ILE A 123 0.32 15.14 5.02
C ILE A 123 0.73 16.56 4.60
N LEU A 124 1.85 17.07 5.14
CA LEU A 124 2.44 18.35 4.74
C LEU A 124 3.70 18.09 3.91
N ARG A 125 3.67 18.53 2.65
CA ARG A 125 4.87 18.67 1.82
C ARG A 125 5.33 20.12 1.88
N ILE A 126 6.55 20.29 2.26
CA ILE A 126 7.22 21.57 2.09
C ILE A 126 7.66 21.68 0.63
#